data_91b3209377aefd9ed7f02cd1cb2ba8f6
#
_entry.id   91b3209377aefd9ed7f02cd1cb2ba8f6
#
_cell.length_a   1.000
_cell.length_b   1.000
_cell.length_c   1.000
_cell.angle_alpha   90.00
_cell.angle_beta   90.00
_cell.angle_gamma   90.00
#
_symmetry.space_group_name_H-M   'P 1'
#
loop_
_entity.id
_entity.type
_entity.pdbx_description
1 polymer ?
#
loop_
_entity_poly.entity_id
_entity_poly.type
_entity_poly.pdbx_seq_one_letter_code
_entity_poly.pdbx_strand_id
1 'polypeptide(L)'
;MLNTKNLEFYINEFCNYMLLEKNLSINTINSYKEDILQMKNYVLIKFKNKLNVEDILSKEIFDKYLIYLYDREYKPSTLARKLSSLKSFVIFLEDEKVISANPTKYLKFPKLARKIPKTLNQDIIDILLNNSKYLSLRDSTIIELIYATGIRASELINIKITDIDFNEATLRILGKGSKERIIPIHHMALNLISKYWKNEIHNHNKLVKNKKIKFNIDLLFLNTYGKKLSRQGLLYIIKNISKKLGLDMNKVSPHVLRHTFATHLLYNGVPIRHLQELLGHSNISTTQIYTHLSDQYIESEYSKFSPRVN
;
A
#
# COMPACT_ATOMS: atom_id res chain seq x y z
N MET A 1 5.11 7.90 40.96
CA MET A 1 4.10 6.87 40.60
C MET A 1 3.57 7.18 39.21
N LEU A 2 3.86 6.31 38.22
CA LEU A 2 3.44 6.48 36.83
C LEU A 2 1.95 6.07 36.73
N ASN A 3 1.05 7.05 36.65
CA ASN A 3 -0.39 6.87 36.55
C ASN A 3 -0.77 6.58 35.08
N THR A 4 -1.98 6.02 34.81
CA THR A 4 -2.51 5.77 33.45
C THR A 4 -2.51 7.00 32.53
N LYS A 5 -2.53 8.22 33.06
CA LYS A 5 -2.31 9.47 32.31
C LYS A 5 -0.91 9.55 31.70
N ASN A 6 0.09 8.98 32.37
CA ASN A 6 1.47 8.95 31.86
C ASN A 6 1.62 7.95 30.69
N LEU A 7 0.81 6.88 30.63
CA LEU A 7 0.86 5.94 29.51
C LEU A 7 0.46 6.59 28.18
N GLU A 8 -0.51 7.50 28.17
CA GLU A 8 -0.87 8.26 26.98
C GLU A 8 0.24 9.18 26.49
N PHE A 9 0.94 9.81 27.43
CA PHE A 9 2.13 10.59 27.10
C PHE A 9 3.17 9.72 26.39
N TYR A 10 3.53 8.58 26.96
CA TYR A 10 4.50 7.67 26.33
C TYR A 10 4.05 7.07 25.01
N ILE A 11 2.75 6.82 24.82
CA ILE A 11 2.21 6.40 23.53
C ILE A 11 2.43 7.48 22.46
N ASN A 12 2.24 8.76 22.80
CA ASN A 12 2.48 9.85 21.87
C ASN A 12 3.99 10.04 21.59
N GLU A 13 4.84 9.97 22.61
CA GLU A 13 6.29 10.00 22.45
C GLU A 13 6.79 8.84 21.57
N PHE A 14 6.26 7.64 21.77
CA PHE A 14 6.54 6.51 20.89
C PHE A 14 6.12 6.77 19.44
N CYS A 15 4.97 7.40 19.22
CA CYS A 15 4.56 7.78 17.88
C CYS A 15 5.53 8.78 17.23
N ASN A 16 6.01 9.76 17.99
CA ASN A 16 7.01 10.72 17.54
C ASN A 16 8.35 10.03 17.22
N TYR A 17 8.83 9.16 18.11
CA TYR A 17 10.02 8.34 17.89
C TYR A 17 9.93 7.51 16.61
N MET A 18 8.78 6.82 16.40
CA MET A 18 8.56 6.02 15.20
C MET A 18 8.53 6.86 13.92
N LEU A 19 8.04 8.11 14.01
CA LEU A 19 8.01 9.05 12.89
C LEU A 19 9.39 9.60 12.58
N LEU A 20 10.07 10.15 13.58
CA LEU A 20 11.28 10.96 13.42
C LEU A 20 12.54 10.10 13.29
N GLU A 21 12.67 9.06 14.11
CA GLU A 21 13.89 8.24 14.14
C GLU A 21 13.78 6.97 13.31
N LYS A 22 12.63 6.29 13.33
CA LYS A 22 12.44 5.06 12.55
C LYS A 22 11.87 5.30 11.14
N ASN A 23 11.51 6.54 10.80
CA ASN A 23 11.00 6.94 9.48
C ASN A 23 9.82 6.09 8.98
N LEU A 24 8.93 5.67 9.91
CA LEU A 24 7.79 4.84 9.57
C LEU A 24 6.66 5.66 8.95
N SER A 25 5.81 4.99 8.17
CA SER A 25 4.65 5.65 7.59
C SER A 25 3.60 5.98 8.65
N ILE A 26 2.89 7.09 8.48
CA ILE A 26 1.78 7.50 9.35
C ILE A 26 0.74 6.36 9.52
N ASN A 27 0.46 5.60 8.47
CA ASN A 27 -0.46 4.45 8.56
C ASN A 27 0.08 3.35 9.48
N THR A 28 1.39 3.08 9.47
CA THR A 28 2.03 2.11 10.36
C THR A 28 1.96 2.61 11.80
N ILE A 29 2.28 3.88 12.02
CA ILE A 29 2.24 4.52 13.34
C ILE A 29 0.83 4.47 13.92
N ASN A 30 -0.18 4.85 13.14
CA ASN A 30 -1.58 4.79 13.56
C ASN A 30 -2.00 3.37 13.92
N SER A 31 -1.61 2.38 13.11
CA SER A 31 -1.91 0.97 13.40
C SER A 31 -1.24 0.49 14.70
N TYR A 32 -0.01 0.91 14.95
CA TYR A 32 0.72 0.60 16.20
C TYR A 32 0.07 1.29 17.39
N LYS A 33 -0.26 2.58 17.25
CA LYS A 33 -1.00 3.34 18.27
C LYS A 33 -2.32 2.66 18.66
N GLU A 34 -3.11 2.26 17.66
CA GLU A 34 -4.38 1.55 17.91
C GLU A 34 -4.17 0.23 18.64
N ASP A 35 -3.14 -0.56 18.29
CA ASP A 35 -2.85 -1.82 18.96
C ASP A 35 -2.47 -1.61 20.44
N ILE A 36 -1.67 -0.58 20.73
CA ILE A 36 -1.27 -0.26 22.11
C ILE A 36 -2.45 0.28 22.90
N LEU A 37 -3.29 1.15 22.31
CA LEU A 37 -4.51 1.64 22.93
C LEU A 37 -5.50 0.51 23.22
N GLN A 38 -5.57 -0.50 22.35
CA GLN A 38 -6.41 -1.68 22.62
C GLN A 38 -5.93 -2.45 23.86
N MET A 39 -4.62 -2.64 24.03
CA MET A 39 -4.07 -3.24 25.24
C MET A 39 -4.36 -2.38 26.47
N LYS A 40 -4.14 -1.06 26.40
CA LYS A 40 -4.49 -0.12 27.48
C LYS A 40 -5.95 -0.28 27.89
N ASN A 41 -6.88 -0.25 26.94
CA ASN A 41 -8.32 -0.37 27.21
C ASN A 41 -8.68 -1.73 27.84
N TYR A 42 -8.07 -2.82 27.37
CA TYR A 42 -8.25 -4.13 28.00
C TYR A 42 -7.86 -4.11 29.46
N VAL A 43 -6.71 -3.53 29.79
CA VAL A 43 -6.22 -3.45 31.17
C VAL A 43 -7.14 -2.58 32.03
N LEU A 44 -7.56 -1.42 31.54
CA LEU A 44 -8.47 -0.52 32.25
C LEU A 44 -9.80 -1.19 32.58
N ILE A 45 -10.39 -1.93 31.65
CA ILE A 45 -11.67 -2.64 31.84
C ILE A 45 -11.50 -3.80 32.83
N LYS A 46 -10.43 -4.59 32.69
CA LYS A 46 -10.24 -5.83 33.44
C LYS A 46 -9.76 -5.58 34.87
N PHE A 47 -8.96 -4.53 35.11
CA PHE A 47 -8.26 -4.27 36.38
C PHE A 47 -8.70 -2.97 37.09
N LYS A 48 -9.75 -2.32 36.61
CA LYS A 48 -10.45 -1.18 37.28
C LYS A 48 -9.51 -0.02 37.69
N ASN A 49 -8.64 0.44 36.83
CA ASN A 49 -7.78 1.63 37.03
C ASN A 49 -6.81 1.59 38.22
N LYS A 50 -6.56 0.43 38.80
CA LYS A 50 -5.73 0.31 40.02
C LYS A 50 -4.24 0.06 39.76
N LEU A 51 -3.84 -0.03 38.48
CA LEU A 51 -2.47 -0.41 38.07
C LEU A 51 -1.64 0.80 37.69
N ASN A 52 -0.36 0.80 38.09
CA ASN A 52 0.64 1.71 37.55
C ASN A 52 1.16 1.20 36.19
N VAL A 53 2.03 1.95 35.52
CA VAL A 53 2.53 1.58 34.17
C VAL A 53 3.37 0.31 34.19
N GLU A 54 4.15 0.10 35.26
CA GLU A 54 4.95 -1.13 35.43
C GLU A 54 4.07 -2.37 35.57
N ASP A 55 2.98 -2.25 36.36
CA ASP A 55 2.01 -3.33 36.50
C ASP A 55 1.31 -3.63 35.18
N ILE A 56 0.90 -2.59 34.44
CA ILE A 56 0.27 -2.72 33.10
C ILE A 56 1.19 -3.47 32.13
N LEU A 57 2.49 -3.24 32.26
CA LEU A 57 3.51 -3.84 31.39
C LEU A 57 4.14 -5.09 32.02
N SER A 58 3.56 -5.65 33.09
CA SER A 58 4.05 -6.88 33.68
C SER A 58 3.83 -8.09 32.78
N LYS A 59 4.69 -9.11 32.95
CA LYS A 59 4.57 -10.39 32.20
C LYS A 59 3.18 -11.01 32.37
N GLU A 60 2.63 -10.97 33.59
CA GLU A 60 1.33 -11.56 33.90
C GLU A 60 0.20 -10.89 33.09
N ILE A 61 0.22 -9.58 32.98
CA ILE A 61 -0.76 -8.83 32.20
C ILE A 61 -0.61 -9.11 30.70
N PHE A 62 0.63 -9.18 30.21
CA PHE A 62 0.88 -9.57 28.81
C PHE A 62 0.36 -10.96 28.50
N ASP A 63 0.58 -11.95 29.36
CA ASP A 63 0.09 -13.31 29.17
C ASP A 63 -1.46 -13.34 29.15
N LYS A 64 -2.12 -12.63 30.07
CA LYS A 64 -3.59 -12.49 30.09
C LYS A 64 -4.12 -11.78 28.83
N TYR A 65 -3.41 -10.75 28.36
CA TYR A 65 -3.78 -10.06 27.13
C TYR A 65 -3.59 -10.94 25.88
N LEU A 66 -2.56 -11.78 25.86
CA LEU A 66 -2.37 -12.76 24.78
C LEU A 66 -3.54 -13.74 24.71
N ILE A 67 -3.95 -14.32 25.86
CA ILE A 67 -5.13 -15.19 25.93
C ILE A 67 -6.35 -14.46 25.36
N TYR A 68 -6.59 -13.24 25.82
CA TYR A 68 -7.68 -12.40 25.30
C TYR A 68 -7.62 -12.19 23.77
N LEU A 69 -6.42 -12.01 23.20
CA LEU A 69 -6.27 -11.86 21.76
C LEU A 69 -6.53 -13.17 21.01
N TYR A 70 -6.13 -14.32 21.58
CA TYR A 70 -6.41 -15.64 21.01
C TYR A 70 -7.90 -15.96 21.01
N ASP A 71 -8.60 -15.64 22.10
CA ASP A 71 -10.06 -15.86 22.23
C ASP A 71 -10.86 -15.03 21.22
N ARG A 72 -10.27 -13.98 20.66
CA ARG A 72 -10.90 -13.12 19.64
C ARG A 72 -10.71 -13.62 18.20
N GLU A 73 -10.13 -14.78 18.00
CA GLU A 73 -9.95 -15.42 16.68
C GLU A 73 -9.32 -14.52 15.61
N TYR A 74 -8.41 -13.62 16.02
CA TYR A 74 -7.70 -12.80 15.06
C TYR A 74 -6.90 -13.65 14.08
N LYS A 75 -6.86 -13.24 12.80
CA LYS A 75 -5.98 -13.87 11.81
C LYS A 75 -4.52 -13.82 12.30
N PRO A 76 -3.72 -14.88 12.07
CA PRO A 76 -2.33 -14.94 12.52
C PRO A 76 -1.49 -13.70 12.16
N SER A 77 -1.71 -13.11 10.96
CA SER A 77 -1.03 -11.89 10.54
C SER A 77 -1.41 -10.65 11.36
N THR A 78 -2.68 -10.56 11.77
CA THR A 78 -3.16 -9.48 12.64
C THR A 78 -2.56 -9.62 14.04
N LEU A 79 -2.55 -10.84 14.56
CA LEU A 79 -1.95 -11.13 15.86
C LEU A 79 -0.44 -10.84 15.86
N ALA A 80 0.29 -11.29 14.84
CA ALA A 80 1.72 -10.98 14.71
C ALA A 80 1.99 -9.47 14.66
N ARG A 81 1.16 -8.67 13.94
CA ARG A 81 1.29 -7.21 13.92
C ARG A 81 1.07 -6.61 15.30
N LYS A 82 0.00 -7.04 16.01
CA LYS A 82 -0.29 -6.58 17.39
C LYS A 82 0.85 -6.86 18.36
N LEU A 83 1.42 -8.04 18.29
CA LEU A 83 2.58 -8.40 19.12
C LEU A 83 3.83 -7.59 18.75
N SER A 84 4.04 -7.32 17.45
CA SER A 84 5.16 -6.48 17.00
C SER A 84 5.03 -5.05 17.48
N SER A 85 3.83 -4.47 17.45
CA SER A 85 3.60 -3.10 17.93
C SER A 85 3.84 -2.98 19.43
N LEU A 86 3.34 -3.95 20.22
CA LEU A 86 3.55 -4.00 21.66
C LEU A 86 5.02 -4.20 22.03
N LYS A 87 5.71 -5.12 21.34
CA LYS A 87 7.14 -5.36 21.54
C LYS A 87 7.96 -4.09 21.24
N SER A 88 7.65 -3.41 20.14
CA SER A 88 8.34 -2.17 19.77
C SER A 88 8.11 -1.06 20.80
N PHE A 89 6.91 -0.94 21.33
CA PHE A 89 6.59 0.03 22.38
C PHE A 89 7.32 -0.28 23.68
N VAL A 90 7.37 -1.54 24.10
CA VAL A 90 8.07 -1.95 25.32
C VAL A 90 9.57 -1.73 25.19
N ILE A 91 10.19 -2.01 24.03
CA ILE A 91 11.60 -1.71 23.77
C ILE A 91 11.85 -0.21 23.89
N PHE A 92 11.00 0.63 23.29
CA PHE A 92 11.10 2.09 23.43
C PHE A 92 11.07 2.53 24.90
N LEU A 93 10.15 1.97 25.73
CA LEU A 93 10.08 2.30 27.15
C LEU A 93 11.30 1.79 27.95
N GLU A 94 11.89 0.65 27.55
CA GLU A 94 13.15 0.13 28.13
C GLU A 94 14.31 1.06 27.78
N ASP A 95 14.42 1.50 26.53
CA ASP A 95 15.45 2.43 26.03
C ASP A 95 15.34 3.80 26.73
N GLU A 96 14.13 4.31 26.93
CA GLU A 96 13.83 5.54 27.68
C GLU A 96 13.93 5.38 29.23
N LYS A 97 14.33 4.20 29.71
CA LYS A 97 14.46 3.88 31.14
C LYS A 97 13.18 4.08 31.96
N VAL A 98 12.03 3.99 31.30
CA VAL A 98 10.70 4.08 31.94
C VAL A 98 10.36 2.79 32.67
N ILE A 99 10.84 1.67 32.17
CA ILE A 99 10.72 0.33 32.76
C ILE A 99 12.10 -0.31 32.92
N SER A 100 12.24 -1.10 33.98
CA SER A 100 13.53 -1.74 34.33
C SER A 100 13.71 -3.10 33.65
N ALA A 101 12.64 -3.74 33.19
CA ALA A 101 12.68 -5.05 32.56
C ALA A 101 11.71 -5.15 31.40
N ASN A 102 12.11 -5.85 30.36
CA ASN A 102 11.29 -6.05 29.16
C ASN A 102 10.44 -7.32 29.26
N PRO A 103 9.13 -7.20 29.52
CA PRO A 103 8.22 -8.34 29.66
C PRO A 103 7.98 -9.07 28.35
N THR A 104 8.33 -8.47 27.21
CA THR A 104 8.07 -9.05 25.88
C THR A 104 9.18 -9.95 25.37
N LYS A 105 10.29 -10.11 26.12
CA LYS A 105 11.43 -10.98 25.71
C LYS A 105 11.01 -12.44 25.42
N TYR A 106 9.97 -12.92 26.10
CA TYR A 106 9.49 -14.30 26.01
C TYR A 106 8.27 -14.48 25.09
N LEU A 107 7.80 -13.40 24.42
CA LEU A 107 6.66 -13.48 23.52
C LEU A 107 6.99 -14.37 22.32
N LYS A 108 6.21 -15.43 22.14
CA LYS A 108 6.28 -16.28 20.95
C LYS A 108 5.34 -15.72 19.89
N PHE A 109 5.90 -15.42 18.72
CA PHE A 109 5.10 -14.98 17.57
C PHE A 109 4.42 -16.20 16.92
N PRO A 110 3.16 -16.04 16.44
CA PRO A 110 2.51 -17.07 15.66
C PRO A 110 3.32 -17.34 14.41
N LYS A 111 3.53 -18.62 14.09
CA LYS A 111 4.15 -19.01 12.81
C LYS A 111 3.24 -18.56 11.67
N LEU A 112 3.69 -17.60 10.91
CA LEU A 112 3.00 -17.19 9.70
C LEU A 112 3.28 -18.20 8.60
N ALA A 113 2.28 -18.92 8.14
CA ALA A 113 2.41 -19.70 6.92
C ALA A 113 2.80 -18.75 5.77
N ARG A 114 3.86 -19.06 5.04
CA ARG A 114 4.23 -18.33 3.82
C ARG A 114 3.08 -18.53 2.83
N LYS A 115 2.23 -17.52 2.68
CA LYS A 115 1.20 -17.54 1.65
C LYS A 115 1.91 -17.38 0.31
N ILE A 116 1.77 -18.37 -0.56
CA ILE A 116 2.16 -18.23 -1.96
C ILE A 116 1.33 -17.07 -2.52
N PRO A 117 1.97 -16.06 -3.08
CA PRO A 117 1.25 -14.92 -3.63
C PRO A 117 0.28 -15.39 -4.72
N LYS A 118 -0.95 -14.89 -4.67
CA LYS A 118 -1.96 -15.18 -5.70
C LYS A 118 -1.64 -14.36 -6.94
N THR A 119 -1.37 -15.05 -8.05
CA THR A 119 -1.26 -14.45 -9.39
C THR A 119 -2.47 -14.83 -10.23
N LEU A 120 -2.78 -14.02 -11.23
CA LEU A 120 -3.74 -14.34 -12.26
C LEU A 120 -3.01 -15.07 -13.41
N ASN A 121 -3.67 -16.05 -14.02
CA ASN A 121 -3.16 -16.64 -15.25
C ASN A 121 -3.32 -15.66 -16.43
N GLN A 122 -2.64 -15.95 -17.54
CA GLN A 122 -2.65 -15.10 -18.74
C GLN A 122 -4.06 -14.92 -19.29
N ASP A 123 -4.89 -15.96 -19.32
CA ASP A 123 -6.26 -15.88 -19.83
C ASP A 123 -7.11 -14.84 -19.12
N ILE A 124 -6.98 -14.74 -17.78
CA ILE A 124 -7.70 -13.73 -16.98
C ILE A 124 -7.19 -12.33 -17.31
N ILE A 125 -5.89 -12.15 -17.49
CA ILE A 125 -5.31 -10.88 -17.91
C ILE A 125 -5.80 -10.49 -19.29
N ASP A 126 -5.82 -11.41 -20.23
CA ASP A 126 -6.31 -11.17 -21.59
C ASP A 126 -7.80 -10.79 -21.59
N ILE A 127 -8.61 -11.43 -20.75
CA ILE A 127 -10.01 -11.04 -20.56
C ILE A 127 -10.11 -9.60 -20.02
N LEU A 128 -9.29 -9.24 -19.03
CA LEU A 128 -9.31 -7.92 -18.41
C LEU A 128 -8.90 -6.81 -19.39
N LEU A 129 -7.90 -7.07 -20.23
CA LEU A 129 -7.30 -6.06 -21.11
C LEU A 129 -8.01 -5.97 -22.49
N ASN A 130 -8.46 -7.10 -23.06
CA ASN A 130 -9.00 -7.13 -24.40
C ASN A 130 -10.52 -6.87 -24.48
N ASN A 131 -11.20 -6.80 -23.33
CA ASN A 131 -12.65 -6.56 -23.27
C ASN A 131 -13.01 -5.10 -22.95
N SER A 132 -12.19 -4.14 -23.38
CA SER A 132 -12.41 -2.69 -23.15
C SER A 132 -13.75 -2.18 -23.66
N LYS A 133 -14.37 -2.84 -24.67
CA LYS A 133 -15.69 -2.49 -25.20
C LYS A 133 -16.84 -2.62 -24.18
N TYR A 134 -16.66 -3.43 -23.14
CA TYR A 134 -17.63 -3.60 -22.05
C TYR A 134 -17.36 -2.70 -20.85
N LEU A 135 -16.26 -1.95 -20.86
CA LEU A 135 -15.80 -1.11 -19.78
C LEU A 135 -15.90 0.36 -20.15
N SER A 136 -15.99 1.23 -19.14
CA SER A 136 -15.79 2.65 -19.36
C SER A 136 -14.33 2.91 -19.75
N LEU A 137 -14.07 4.00 -20.46
CA LEU A 137 -12.71 4.38 -20.85
C LEU A 137 -11.80 4.57 -19.63
N ARG A 138 -12.34 5.14 -18.52
CA ARG A 138 -11.66 5.24 -17.23
C ARG A 138 -11.26 3.87 -16.70
N ASP A 139 -12.22 2.94 -16.66
CA ASP A 139 -12.02 1.63 -16.05
C ASP A 139 -11.00 0.79 -16.85
N SER A 140 -11.06 0.87 -18.18
CA SER A 140 -10.05 0.26 -19.07
C SER A 140 -8.66 0.87 -18.85
N THR A 141 -8.58 2.20 -18.75
CA THR A 141 -7.30 2.90 -18.49
C THR A 141 -6.71 2.52 -17.13
N ILE A 142 -7.54 2.36 -16.10
CA ILE A 142 -7.08 1.93 -14.78
C ILE A 142 -6.44 0.53 -14.83
N ILE A 143 -7.12 -0.45 -15.44
CA ILE A 143 -6.61 -1.82 -15.55
C ILE A 143 -5.31 -1.85 -16.35
N GLU A 144 -5.33 -1.21 -17.52
CA GLU A 144 -4.17 -1.14 -18.40
C GLU A 144 -2.96 -0.54 -17.68
N LEU A 145 -3.14 0.60 -16.99
CA LEU A 145 -2.05 1.28 -16.31
C LEU A 145 -1.48 0.47 -15.14
N ILE A 146 -2.34 -0.19 -14.35
CA ILE A 146 -1.86 -1.07 -13.27
C ILE A 146 -1.02 -2.22 -13.84
N TYR A 147 -1.48 -2.84 -14.92
CA TYR A 147 -0.79 -3.97 -15.50
C TYR A 147 0.43 -3.56 -16.34
N ALA A 148 0.43 -2.38 -16.95
CA ALA A 148 1.59 -1.86 -17.68
C ALA A 148 2.74 -1.46 -16.75
N THR A 149 2.47 -0.97 -15.56
CA THR A 149 3.47 -0.31 -14.70
C THR A 149 3.69 -1.00 -13.36
N GLY A 150 2.80 -1.91 -12.98
CA GLY A 150 2.80 -2.50 -11.64
C GLY A 150 2.64 -1.49 -10.51
N ILE A 151 2.04 -0.34 -10.77
CA ILE A 151 1.88 0.77 -9.81
C ILE A 151 1.08 0.35 -8.57
N ARG A 152 1.41 0.92 -7.39
CA ARG A 152 0.60 0.68 -6.18
C ARG A 152 -0.73 1.42 -6.25
N ALA A 153 -1.78 0.85 -5.63
CA ALA A 153 -3.09 1.49 -5.54
C ALA A 153 -3.02 2.93 -4.98
N SER A 154 -2.17 3.16 -3.97
CA SER A 154 -1.98 4.48 -3.38
C SER A 154 -1.25 5.46 -4.30
N GLU A 155 -0.41 4.99 -5.18
CA GLU A 155 0.29 5.79 -6.18
C GLU A 155 -0.69 6.12 -7.32
N LEU A 156 -1.41 5.13 -7.85
CA LEU A 156 -2.38 5.31 -8.94
C LEU A 156 -3.41 6.41 -8.66
N ILE A 157 -4.00 6.43 -7.46
CA ILE A 157 -5.00 7.44 -7.10
C ILE A 157 -4.43 8.85 -6.90
N ASN A 158 -3.11 8.99 -6.92
CA ASN A 158 -2.41 10.26 -6.78
C ASN A 158 -1.75 10.74 -8.07
N ILE A 159 -1.76 9.94 -9.15
CA ILE A 159 -1.16 10.35 -10.43
C ILE A 159 -1.83 11.62 -10.92
N LYS A 160 -1.00 12.56 -11.32
CA LYS A 160 -1.39 13.75 -12.07
C LYS A 160 -1.12 13.54 -13.55
N ILE A 161 -1.87 14.25 -14.39
CA ILE A 161 -1.58 14.21 -15.84
C ILE A 161 -0.17 14.73 -16.15
N THR A 162 0.34 15.66 -15.35
CA THR A 162 1.69 16.22 -15.45
C THR A 162 2.80 15.26 -15.04
N ASP A 163 2.46 14.11 -14.43
CA ASP A 163 3.42 13.06 -14.11
C ASP A 163 3.70 12.14 -15.30
N ILE A 164 2.96 12.32 -16.40
CA ILE A 164 3.10 11.50 -17.63
C ILE A 164 3.81 12.31 -18.69
N ASP A 165 4.94 11.80 -19.15
CA ASP A 165 5.61 12.30 -20.34
C ASP A 165 5.15 11.47 -21.54
N PHE A 166 4.39 12.11 -22.42
CA PHE A 166 3.85 11.47 -23.63
C PHE A 166 4.89 11.33 -24.74
N ASN A 167 5.97 12.13 -24.74
CA ASN A 167 7.04 12.08 -25.72
C ASN A 167 8.02 10.96 -25.39
N GLU A 168 8.47 10.94 -24.13
CA GLU A 168 9.42 9.94 -23.62
C GLU A 168 8.73 8.63 -23.20
N ALA A 169 7.39 8.57 -23.29
CA ALA A 169 6.60 7.40 -22.91
C ALA A 169 6.86 6.95 -21.46
N THR A 170 6.95 7.88 -20.51
CA THR A 170 7.29 7.61 -19.12
C THR A 170 6.27 8.12 -18.12
N LEU A 171 6.24 7.52 -16.92
CA LEU A 171 5.46 7.91 -15.78
C LEU A 171 6.35 8.15 -14.58
N ARG A 172 6.33 9.35 -14.05
CA ARG A 172 6.99 9.73 -12.82
C ARG A 172 6.10 9.39 -11.62
N ILE A 173 6.62 8.61 -10.69
CA ILE A 173 5.90 8.21 -9.48
C ILE A 173 6.63 8.68 -8.24
N LEU A 174 5.92 9.39 -7.37
CA LEU A 174 6.40 9.77 -6.05
C LEU A 174 6.14 8.61 -5.07
N GLY A 175 7.22 7.95 -4.63
CA GLY A 175 7.19 6.84 -3.70
C GLY A 175 7.24 7.26 -2.22
N LYS A 176 7.42 6.28 -1.34
CA LYS A 176 7.57 6.50 0.11
C LYS A 176 8.85 7.31 0.39
N GLY A 177 8.74 8.34 1.24
CA GLY A 177 9.88 9.19 1.60
C GLY A 177 10.30 10.16 0.49
N SER A 178 9.34 10.58 -0.36
CA SER A 178 9.58 11.52 -1.48
C SER A 178 10.61 11.05 -2.50
N LYS A 179 10.91 9.74 -2.55
CA LYS A 179 11.76 9.17 -3.59
C LYS A 179 10.95 9.06 -4.89
N GLU A 180 11.45 9.69 -5.93
CA GLU A 180 10.88 9.57 -7.27
C GLU A 180 11.44 8.36 -8.00
N ARG A 181 10.61 7.76 -8.84
CA ARG A 181 11.03 6.80 -9.85
C ARG A 181 10.30 7.04 -11.15
N ILE A 182 10.97 6.78 -12.23
CA ILE A 182 10.43 6.86 -13.59
C ILE A 182 10.16 5.43 -14.07
N ILE A 183 8.98 5.20 -14.62
CA ILE A 183 8.57 3.91 -15.16
C ILE A 183 8.22 4.11 -16.63
N PRO A 184 8.75 3.32 -17.56
CA PRO A 184 8.31 3.35 -18.95
C PRO A 184 6.86 2.89 -19.08
N ILE A 185 6.13 3.47 -20.03
CA ILE A 185 4.75 3.12 -20.35
C ILE A 185 4.69 2.72 -21.83
N HIS A 186 4.11 1.58 -22.14
CA HIS A 186 3.93 1.20 -23.54
C HIS A 186 2.85 2.06 -24.26
N HIS A 187 2.95 2.18 -25.56
CA HIS A 187 2.11 3.08 -26.38
C HIS A 187 0.61 2.80 -26.27
N MET A 188 0.19 1.56 -26.03
CA MET A 188 -1.24 1.25 -25.85
C MET A 188 -1.81 1.92 -24.60
N ALA A 189 -1.09 1.86 -23.48
CA ALA A 189 -1.51 2.52 -22.23
C ALA A 189 -1.51 4.04 -22.41
N LEU A 190 -0.50 4.63 -23.06
CA LEU A 190 -0.46 6.07 -23.35
C LEU A 190 -1.64 6.51 -24.22
N ASN A 191 -1.99 5.74 -25.24
CA ASN A 191 -3.14 6.02 -26.10
C ASN A 191 -4.46 5.99 -25.32
N LEU A 192 -4.64 5.01 -24.43
CA LEU A 192 -5.82 4.95 -23.55
C LEU A 192 -5.87 6.14 -22.59
N ILE A 193 -4.76 6.50 -21.97
CA ILE A 193 -4.66 7.67 -21.09
C ILE A 193 -5.03 8.94 -21.86
N SER A 194 -4.46 9.15 -23.04
CA SER A 194 -4.74 10.33 -23.86
C SER A 194 -6.22 10.42 -24.25
N LYS A 195 -6.83 9.31 -24.70
CA LYS A 195 -8.27 9.24 -25.03
C LYS A 195 -9.13 9.50 -23.81
N TYR A 196 -8.82 8.88 -22.70
CA TYR A 196 -9.55 9.07 -21.43
C TYR A 196 -9.46 10.51 -20.97
N TRP A 197 -8.28 11.10 -20.93
CA TRP A 197 -8.06 12.48 -20.48
C TRP A 197 -8.80 13.49 -21.34
N LYS A 198 -8.72 13.38 -22.65
CA LYS A 198 -9.44 14.26 -23.59
C LYS A 198 -10.96 14.19 -23.39
N ASN A 199 -11.51 12.98 -23.18
CA ASN A 199 -12.94 12.81 -22.95
C ASN A 199 -13.37 13.34 -21.59
N GLU A 200 -12.59 13.11 -20.53
CA GLU A 200 -12.92 13.59 -19.18
C GLU A 200 -12.84 15.11 -19.09
N ILE A 201 -11.80 15.75 -19.65
CA ILE A 201 -11.73 17.22 -19.70
C ILE A 201 -12.97 17.79 -20.38
N HIS A 202 -13.38 17.19 -21.50
CA HIS A 202 -14.56 17.66 -22.24
C HIS A 202 -15.85 17.52 -21.40
N ASN A 203 -16.03 16.41 -20.71
CA ASN A 203 -17.17 16.17 -19.84
C ASN A 203 -17.16 17.06 -18.60
N HIS A 204 -15.99 17.26 -17.98
CA HIS A 204 -15.82 18.13 -16.82
C HIS A 204 -16.13 19.59 -17.18
N ASN A 205 -15.67 20.08 -18.32
CA ASN A 205 -15.98 21.44 -18.77
C ASN A 205 -17.50 21.68 -18.97
N LYS A 206 -18.24 20.64 -19.40
CA LYS A 206 -19.71 20.70 -19.47
C LYS A 206 -20.36 20.73 -18.09
N LEU A 207 -19.85 19.94 -17.13
CA LEU A 207 -20.40 19.85 -15.77
C LEU A 207 -20.07 21.09 -14.92
N VAL A 208 -18.87 21.68 -15.10
CA VAL A 208 -18.45 22.91 -14.43
C VAL A 208 -19.32 24.10 -14.87
N LYS A 209 -19.70 24.19 -16.15
CA LYS A 209 -20.60 25.23 -16.63
C LYS A 209 -21.99 25.18 -15.97
N ASN A 210 -22.44 24.02 -15.53
CA ASN A 210 -23.78 23.81 -14.98
C ASN A 210 -23.83 23.70 -13.45
N LYS A 211 -22.72 23.47 -12.78
CA LYS A 211 -22.64 23.36 -11.31
C LYS A 211 -21.31 23.92 -10.84
N LYS A 212 -21.31 24.84 -9.87
CA LYS A 212 -20.13 25.48 -9.25
C LYS A 212 -19.27 24.42 -8.45
N ILE A 213 -18.84 23.35 -9.09
CA ILE A 213 -18.02 22.29 -8.45
C ILE A 213 -16.57 22.56 -8.83
N LYS A 214 -15.71 22.79 -7.84
CA LYS A 214 -14.25 22.83 -8.04
C LYS A 214 -13.75 21.39 -8.22
N PHE A 215 -13.31 21.04 -9.43
CA PHE A 215 -12.63 19.78 -9.71
C PHE A 215 -11.13 19.92 -9.43
N ASN A 216 -10.51 18.84 -8.96
CA ASN A 216 -9.05 18.76 -8.92
C ASN A 216 -8.56 18.31 -10.31
N ILE A 217 -8.42 19.27 -11.22
CA ILE A 217 -8.13 19.05 -12.65
C ILE A 217 -6.79 18.37 -12.88
N ASP A 218 -5.88 18.38 -11.89
CA ASP A 218 -4.54 17.80 -12.04
C ASP A 218 -4.52 16.27 -11.93
N LEU A 219 -5.47 15.68 -11.19
CA LEU A 219 -5.48 14.25 -10.97
C LEU A 219 -6.00 13.48 -12.19
N LEU A 220 -5.26 12.43 -12.58
CA LEU A 220 -5.64 11.60 -13.72
C LEU A 220 -6.99 10.89 -13.49
N PHE A 221 -7.22 10.32 -12.29
CA PHE A 221 -8.44 9.57 -11.99
C PHE A 221 -9.29 10.24 -10.92
N LEU A 222 -10.53 10.52 -11.29
CA LEU A 222 -11.54 11.09 -10.40
C LEU A 222 -12.70 10.10 -10.17
N ASN A 223 -13.37 10.28 -9.04
CA ASN A 223 -14.62 9.58 -8.77
C ASN A 223 -15.79 10.26 -9.53
N THR A 224 -16.99 9.69 -9.44
CA THR A 224 -18.21 10.20 -10.09
C THR A 224 -18.63 11.60 -9.64
N TYR A 225 -18.08 12.08 -8.51
CA TYR A 225 -18.33 13.43 -7.98
C TYR A 225 -17.23 14.44 -8.36
N GLY A 226 -16.28 14.08 -9.23
CA GLY A 226 -15.15 14.91 -9.62
C GLY A 226 -14.10 15.11 -8.53
N LYS A 227 -14.13 14.30 -7.47
CA LYS A 227 -13.14 14.31 -6.38
C LYS A 227 -12.12 13.21 -6.57
N LYS A 228 -11.01 13.31 -5.84
CA LYS A 228 -9.97 12.29 -5.80
C LYS A 228 -10.55 10.89 -5.54
N LEU A 229 -10.10 9.91 -6.32
CA LEU A 229 -10.46 8.51 -6.11
C LEU A 229 -9.86 7.99 -4.80
N SER A 230 -10.66 7.30 -3.98
CA SER A 230 -10.17 6.63 -2.78
C SER A 230 -9.65 5.22 -3.10
N ARG A 231 -8.82 4.64 -2.20
CA ARG A 231 -8.39 3.22 -2.34
C ARG A 231 -9.58 2.26 -2.35
N GLN A 232 -10.61 2.54 -1.54
CA GLN A 232 -11.83 1.73 -1.52
C GLN A 232 -12.61 1.89 -2.82
N GLY A 233 -12.69 3.12 -3.35
CA GLY A 233 -13.30 3.40 -4.65
C GLY A 233 -12.59 2.66 -5.79
N LEU A 234 -11.25 2.65 -5.81
CA LEU A 234 -10.47 1.88 -6.77
C LEU A 234 -10.74 0.37 -6.66
N LEU A 235 -10.77 -0.16 -5.44
CA LEU A 235 -11.09 -1.58 -5.22
C LEU A 235 -12.51 -1.91 -5.70
N TYR A 236 -13.47 -1.04 -5.45
CA TYR A 236 -14.85 -1.19 -5.91
C TYR A 236 -14.93 -1.19 -7.44
N ILE A 237 -14.21 -0.28 -8.12
CA ILE A 237 -14.12 -0.26 -9.59
C ILE A 237 -13.60 -1.59 -10.11
N ILE A 238 -12.48 -2.10 -9.60
CA ILE A 238 -11.88 -3.37 -10.04
C ILE A 238 -12.81 -4.55 -9.81
N LYS A 239 -13.51 -4.60 -8.67
CA LYS A 239 -14.51 -5.63 -8.42
C LYS A 239 -15.69 -5.58 -9.40
N ASN A 240 -16.16 -4.38 -9.74
CA ASN A 240 -17.20 -4.20 -10.72
C ASN A 240 -16.75 -4.61 -12.13
N ILE A 241 -15.53 -4.30 -12.52
CA ILE A 241 -14.92 -4.77 -13.77
C ILE A 241 -14.93 -6.30 -13.80
N SER A 242 -14.43 -6.94 -12.75
CA SER A 242 -14.41 -8.40 -12.65
C SER A 242 -15.80 -8.99 -12.79
N LYS A 243 -16.80 -8.42 -12.10
CA LYS A 243 -18.21 -8.85 -12.20
C LYS A 243 -18.74 -8.73 -13.63
N LYS A 244 -18.52 -7.60 -14.30
CA LYS A 244 -18.97 -7.36 -15.68
C LYS A 244 -18.37 -8.33 -16.68
N LEU A 245 -17.15 -8.79 -16.42
CA LEU A 245 -16.42 -9.72 -17.29
C LEU A 245 -16.58 -11.19 -16.86
N GLY A 246 -17.47 -11.49 -15.91
CA GLY A 246 -17.72 -12.86 -15.46
C GLY A 246 -16.58 -13.47 -14.63
N LEU A 247 -15.66 -12.64 -14.10
CA LEU A 247 -14.53 -13.08 -13.29
C LEU A 247 -14.87 -13.10 -11.79
N ASP A 248 -14.18 -13.97 -11.04
CA ASP A 248 -14.30 -14.00 -9.58
C ASP A 248 -13.75 -12.70 -8.96
N MET A 249 -14.65 -11.88 -8.39
CA MET A 249 -14.33 -10.61 -7.75
C MET A 249 -13.34 -10.72 -6.58
N ASN A 250 -13.19 -11.93 -5.98
CA ASN A 250 -12.27 -12.13 -4.86
C ASN A 250 -10.84 -12.44 -5.34
N LYS A 251 -10.67 -12.79 -6.59
CA LYS A 251 -9.38 -13.10 -7.20
C LYS A 251 -8.69 -11.87 -7.77
N VAL A 252 -9.45 -10.83 -8.15
CA VAL A 252 -8.89 -9.63 -8.81
C VAL A 252 -8.87 -8.44 -7.83
N SER A 253 -7.71 -7.85 -7.66
CA SER A 253 -7.51 -6.64 -6.86
C SER A 253 -6.27 -5.87 -7.37
N PRO A 254 -6.10 -4.58 -7.00
CA PRO A 254 -4.90 -3.83 -7.39
C PRO A 254 -3.60 -4.53 -6.99
N HIS A 255 -3.55 -5.15 -5.82
CA HIS A 255 -2.37 -5.87 -5.34
C HIS A 255 -2.10 -7.15 -6.14
N VAL A 256 -3.16 -7.88 -6.50
CA VAL A 256 -3.04 -9.10 -7.30
C VAL A 256 -2.58 -8.75 -8.71
N LEU A 257 -3.14 -7.71 -9.33
CA LEU A 257 -2.72 -7.23 -10.67
C LEU A 257 -1.25 -6.83 -10.68
N ARG A 258 -0.80 -6.02 -9.72
CA ARG A 258 0.60 -5.64 -9.57
C ARG A 258 1.50 -6.85 -9.35
N HIS A 259 1.06 -7.81 -8.54
CA HIS A 259 1.83 -9.02 -8.28
C HIS A 259 1.93 -9.90 -9.52
N THR A 260 0.83 -10.01 -10.29
CA THR A 260 0.80 -10.71 -11.57
C THR A 260 1.75 -10.06 -12.56
N PHE A 261 1.74 -8.73 -12.71
CA PHE A 261 2.71 -7.99 -13.52
C PHE A 261 4.16 -8.35 -13.15
N ALA A 262 4.49 -8.28 -11.85
CA ALA A 262 5.81 -8.59 -11.36
C ALA A 262 6.23 -10.03 -11.69
N THR A 263 5.32 -10.98 -11.53
CA THR A 263 5.56 -12.40 -11.79
C THR A 263 5.72 -12.67 -13.29
N HIS A 264 4.90 -12.05 -14.14
CA HIS A 264 5.00 -12.21 -15.60
C HIS A 264 6.32 -11.63 -16.12
N LEU A 265 6.78 -10.48 -15.62
CA LEU A 265 8.10 -9.95 -15.98
C LEU A 265 9.24 -10.89 -15.58
N LEU A 266 9.16 -11.49 -14.37
CA LEU A 266 10.16 -12.48 -13.94
C LEU A 266 10.16 -13.73 -14.83
N TYR A 267 8.97 -14.24 -15.20
CA TYR A 267 8.87 -15.38 -16.12
C TYR A 267 9.42 -15.06 -17.50
N ASN A 268 9.29 -13.82 -17.94
CA ASN A 268 9.84 -13.33 -19.20
C ASN A 268 11.35 -13.03 -19.12
N GLY A 269 11.99 -13.24 -17.97
CA GLY A 269 13.44 -13.15 -17.80
C GLY A 269 13.97 -11.83 -17.29
N VAL A 270 13.11 -10.88 -16.89
CA VAL A 270 13.57 -9.63 -16.27
C VAL A 270 14.30 -9.92 -14.97
N PRO A 271 15.55 -9.46 -14.79
CA PRO A 271 16.29 -9.65 -13.56
C PRO A 271 15.56 -9.07 -12.36
N ILE A 272 15.53 -9.81 -11.25
CA ILE A 272 14.79 -9.43 -10.02
C ILE A 272 15.17 -8.03 -9.50
N ARG A 273 16.41 -7.59 -9.73
CA ARG A 273 16.89 -6.27 -9.33
C ARG A 273 16.21 -5.15 -10.11
N HIS A 274 16.10 -5.27 -11.43
CA HIS A 274 15.40 -4.31 -12.29
C HIS A 274 13.91 -4.25 -11.94
N LEU A 275 13.30 -5.41 -11.66
CA LEU A 275 11.93 -5.46 -11.21
C LEU A 275 11.72 -4.75 -9.86
N GLN A 276 12.68 -4.86 -8.94
CA GLN A 276 12.62 -4.17 -7.64
C GLN A 276 12.70 -2.65 -7.80
N GLU A 277 13.51 -2.16 -8.73
CA GLU A 277 13.61 -0.72 -9.08
C GLU A 277 12.30 -0.22 -9.69
N LEU A 278 11.78 -0.89 -10.71
CA LEU A 278 10.50 -0.57 -11.34
C LEU A 278 9.35 -0.51 -10.31
N LEU A 279 9.32 -1.48 -9.40
CA LEU A 279 8.29 -1.55 -8.37
C LEU A 279 8.53 -0.61 -7.17
N GLY A 280 9.72 -0.05 -7.01
CA GLY A 280 10.08 0.82 -5.88
C GLY A 280 10.01 0.08 -4.54
N HIS A 281 10.65 -1.07 -4.44
CA HIS A 281 10.79 -1.83 -3.18
C HIS A 281 11.92 -1.23 -2.35
N SER A 282 11.61 -0.68 -1.17
CA SER A 282 12.52 0.10 -0.32
C SER A 282 13.57 -0.73 0.46
N ASN A 283 13.63 -2.04 0.30
CA ASN A 283 14.54 -2.90 1.05
C ASN A 283 15.70 -3.39 0.18
N ILE A 284 16.54 -2.50 -0.28
CA ILE A 284 17.88 -2.86 -0.72
C ILE A 284 18.85 -1.77 -0.30
N SER A 285 19.75 -2.12 0.60
CA SER A 285 20.89 -1.31 1.05
C SER A 285 22.02 -1.20 0.00
N THR A 286 21.71 -1.12 -1.29
CA THR A 286 22.71 -1.08 -2.38
C THR A 286 22.34 -0.16 -3.52
N THR A 287 21.75 1.00 -3.21
CA THR A 287 21.48 2.03 -4.24
C THR A 287 22.78 2.70 -4.77
N GLN A 288 23.94 2.33 -4.25
CA GLN A 288 25.22 2.94 -4.65
C GLN A 288 25.90 2.29 -5.88
N ILE A 289 25.40 1.18 -6.41
CA ILE A 289 26.06 0.50 -7.55
C ILE A 289 25.43 0.85 -8.92
N TYR A 290 24.23 1.43 -8.96
CA TYR A 290 23.43 1.60 -10.20
C TYR A 290 23.18 3.03 -10.66
N THR A 291 23.88 4.01 -10.11
CA THR A 291 23.83 5.42 -10.59
C THR A 291 24.34 5.61 -12.02
N HIS A 292 24.71 4.55 -12.73
CA HIS A 292 25.23 4.60 -14.11
C HIS A 292 24.50 3.69 -15.12
N LEU A 293 23.42 3.00 -14.71
CA LEU A 293 22.55 2.37 -15.71
C LEU A 293 21.65 3.48 -16.26
N SER A 294 21.96 3.90 -17.47
CA SER A 294 21.18 4.89 -18.19
C SER A 294 19.72 4.45 -18.28
N ASP A 295 18.78 5.42 -18.18
CA ASP A 295 17.35 5.21 -18.36
C ASP A 295 17.03 4.38 -19.63
N GLN A 296 17.84 4.48 -20.66
CA GLN A 296 17.79 3.71 -21.89
C GLN A 296 17.89 2.19 -21.71
N TYR A 297 18.64 1.70 -20.72
CA TYR A 297 18.76 0.26 -20.48
C TYR A 297 17.48 -0.32 -19.85
N ILE A 298 16.89 0.39 -18.90
CA ILE A 298 15.62 0.00 -18.26
C ILE A 298 14.50 0.00 -19.31
N GLU A 299 14.46 0.98 -20.17
CA GLU A 299 13.49 1.10 -21.26
C GLU A 299 13.63 -0.03 -22.30
N SER A 300 14.85 -0.39 -22.69
CA SER A 300 15.10 -1.49 -23.61
C SER A 300 14.71 -2.85 -23.03
N GLU A 301 14.98 -3.09 -21.75
CA GLU A 301 14.59 -4.31 -21.05
C GLU A 301 13.06 -4.38 -20.85
N TYR A 302 12.42 -3.26 -20.48
CA TYR A 302 10.97 -3.20 -20.38
C TYR A 302 10.28 -3.50 -21.71
N SER A 303 10.78 -2.94 -22.81
CA SER A 303 10.23 -3.16 -24.16
C SER A 303 10.36 -4.62 -24.61
N LYS A 304 11.46 -5.29 -24.25
CA LYS A 304 11.69 -6.71 -24.59
C LYS A 304 10.79 -7.67 -23.81
N PHE A 305 10.51 -7.37 -22.53
CA PHE A 305 9.92 -8.32 -21.60
C PHE A 305 8.50 -7.95 -21.14
N SER A 306 7.97 -6.81 -21.59
CA SER A 306 6.60 -6.44 -21.30
C SER A 306 5.62 -7.39 -22.00
N PRO A 307 4.73 -8.07 -21.27
CA PRO A 307 3.81 -9.04 -21.88
C PRO A 307 2.77 -8.41 -22.82
N ARG A 308 2.81 -7.08 -23.01
CA ARG A 308 1.88 -6.30 -23.85
C ARG A 308 2.53 -5.81 -25.17
N VAL A 309 3.83 -5.96 -25.31
CA VAL A 309 4.59 -5.47 -26.48
C VAL A 309 4.90 -6.61 -27.43
N ASN A 310 4.81 -7.86 -26.99
CA ASN A 310 5.00 -9.08 -27.81
C ASN A 310 3.67 -9.66 -28.28
#